data_3276a64e73a9c7df59ca771afd854253
#
_entry.id   3276a64e73a9c7df59ca771afd854253
#
_cell.length_a   1.000
_cell.length_b   1.000
_cell.length_c   1.000
_cell.angle_alpha   90.00
_cell.angle_beta   90.00
_cell.angle_gamma   90.00
#
_symmetry.space_group_name_H-M   'P 1'
#
loop_
_entity.id
_entity.type
_entity.pdbx_description
1 polymer ?
#
loop_
_entity_poly.entity_id
_entity_poly.type
_entity_poly.pdbx_seq_one_letter_code
_entity_poly.pdbx_strand_id
1 'polypeptide(L)'
;IYGGVSHLFCPEEASNAQNGPMLILLPPSEGKNQTPKGPQPAMAVYSGVLYKALDYPTLSASAKARCEKSVVIISAKYGALSPSDRIEFYKEKINSVAMRPIVEKKLAGYKHDLIVDCRSSTYQAVWSAPADVTVAIRASTVVDGERKVITHMSKKTRGEVTRALLVSRSIPKTPEDIYAIISEKYPCALTPPKDGNPWVLEVIAV
;
A
#
# COMPACT_ATOMS: atom_id res chain seq x y z
N ILE A 1 7.80 -28.69 37.04
CA ILE A 1 7.53 -27.27 37.31
C ILE A 1 8.60 -26.44 36.62
N TYR A 2 8.40 -25.99 35.38
CA TYR A 2 9.04 -24.81 34.79
C TYR A 2 8.14 -24.34 33.66
N GLY A 3 7.40 -23.26 33.88
CA GLY A 3 6.64 -22.55 32.89
C GLY A 3 7.60 -21.75 32.01
N GLY A 4 7.68 -22.12 30.73
CA GLY A 4 8.35 -21.35 29.70
C GLY A 4 7.43 -20.22 29.24
N VAL A 5 7.68 -18.99 29.66
CA VAL A 5 7.08 -17.78 29.08
C VAL A 5 7.67 -17.59 27.69
N SER A 6 6.86 -17.79 26.68
CA SER A 6 7.17 -17.42 25.31
C SER A 6 7.39 -15.90 25.27
N HIS A 7 8.62 -15.46 25.08
CA HIS A 7 8.94 -14.09 24.74
C HIS A 7 8.27 -13.75 23.41
N LEU A 8 7.14 -13.06 23.50
CA LEU A 8 6.60 -12.25 22.40
C LEU A 8 7.70 -11.24 22.03
N PHE A 9 8.34 -11.47 20.89
CA PHE A 9 9.26 -10.55 20.27
C PHE A 9 8.49 -9.29 19.90
N CYS A 10 8.54 -8.31 20.79
CA CYS A 10 8.09 -6.94 20.50
C CYS A 10 9.26 -6.30 19.75
N PRO A 11 9.13 -5.91 18.49
CA PRO A 11 10.14 -5.06 17.89
C PRO A 11 9.97 -3.64 18.48
N GLU A 12 10.67 -3.39 19.56
CA GLU A 12 10.96 -2.03 20.00
C GLU A 12 11.93 -1.41 19.02
N GLU A 13 11.67 -0.14 18.68
CA GLU A 13 12.43 0.71 17.76
C GLU A 13 12.16 0.53 16.26
N ALA A 14 10.92 0.80 15.82
CA ALA A 14 10.72 1.35 14.49
C ALA A 14 11.07 2.84 14.51
N SER A 15 12.37 3.12 14.30
CA SER A 15 12.93 4.46 14.20
C SER A 15 12.27 5.28 13.10
N ASN A 16 11.96 6.51 13.39
CA ASN A 16 12.08 7.82 12.65
C ASN A 16 12.17 7.84 11.10
N ALA A 17 11.86 6.79 10.36
CA ALA A 17 12.19 6.70 8.93
C ALA A 17 11.07 7.12 7.97
N GLN A 18 9.86 7.43 8.43
CA GLN A 18 8.71 7.57 7.54
C GLN A 18 7.97 8.90 7.61
N ASN A 19 8.65 9.97 7.96
CA ASN A 19 8.15 11.32 7.74
C ASN A 19 8.58 11.78 6.34
N GLY A 20 7.79 11.50 5.35
CA GLY A 20 8.01 11.92 3.96
C GLY A 20 6.80 12.68 3.44
N PRO A 21 6.94 13.45 2.35
CA PRO A 21 5.84 14.21 1.78
C PRO A 21 4.70 13.35 1.22
N MET A 22 4.94 12.05 1.03
CA MET A 22 3.95 11.13 0.45
C MET A 22 3.97 9.78 1.17
N LEU A 23 2.78 9.27 1.51
CA LEU A 23 2.54 7.92 2.01
C LEU A 23 1.75 7.10 0.99
N ILE A 24 2.20 5.89 0.66
CA ILE A 24 1.47 4.94 -0.19
C ILE A 24 1.00 3.77 0.66
N LEU A 25 -0.29 3.57 0.75
CA LEU A 25 -0.91 2.47 1.49
C LEU A 25 -1.21 1.30 0.57
N LEU A 26 -0.64 0.14 0.86
CA LEU A 26 -0.86 -1.10 0.12
C LEU A 26 -1.64 -2.12 0.95
N PRO A 27 -2.52 -2.94 0.33
CA PRO A 27 -3.04 -4.14 0.97
C PRO A 27 -1.96 -5.23 0.95
N PRO A 28 -2.06 -6.28 1.78
CA PRO A 28 -1.23 -7.47 1.61
C PRO A 28 -1.68 -8.23 0.36
N SER A 29 -0.99 -9.31 0.02
CA SER A 29 -1.48 -10.22 -1.01
C SER A 29 -1.95 -11.56 -0.44
N GLU A 30 -2.89 -12.20 -1.12
CA GLU A 30 -3.27 -13.59 -0.87
C GLU A 30 -2.11 -14.52 -1.22
N GLY A 31 -1.49 -14.31 -2.41
CA GLY A 31 -0.27 -15.00 -2.81
C GLY A 31 0.92 -14.51 -1.98
N LYS A 32 1.61 -15.45 -1.35
CA LYS A 32 2.81 -15.20 -0.56
C LYS A 32 3.84 -16.29 -0.82
N ASN A 33 5.09 -15.90 -0.88
CA ASN A 33 6.21 -16.82 -0.96
C ASN A 33 6.41 -17.52 0.40
N GLN A 34 6.77 -18.79 0.36
CA GLN A 34 7.11 -19.56 1.55
C GLN A 34 8.41 -19.02 2.18
N THR A 35 8.50 -19.12 3.50
CA THR A 35 9.66 -18.65 4.27
C THR A 35 10.34 -19.78 5.05
N PRO A 36 10.78 -20.88 4.39
CA PRO A 36 11.28 -22.08 5.08
C PRO A 36 12.58 -21.82 5.85
N LYS A 37 13.30 -20.75 5.55
CA LYS A 37 14.53 -20.31 6.20
C LYS A 37 14.31 -19.20 7.24
N GLY A 38 13.08 -19.03 7.69
CA GLY A 38 12.69 -17.99 8.64
C GLY A 38 12.20 -16.69 7.99
N PRO A 39 11.90 -15.66 8.81
CA PRO A 39 11.28 -14.42 8.34
C PRO A 39 12.06 -13.74 7.22
N GLN A 40 11.33 -13.19 6.23
CA GLN A 40 11.86 -12.46 5.07
C GLN A 40 11.23 -11.06 5.00
N PRO A 41 11.86 -10.09 4.31
CA PRO A 41 11.26 -8.78 4.09
C PRO A 41 9.85 -8.89 3.50
N ALA A 42 8.91 -8.07 3.96
CA ALA A 42 7.52 -8.10 3.52
C ALA A 42 7.38 -8.01 1.99
N MET A 43 8.20 -7.16 1.35
CA MET A 43 8.24 -7.06 -0.12
C MET A 43 8.71 -8.34 -0.83
N ALA A 44 9.45 -9.21 -0.18
CA ALA A 44 9.87 -10.51 -0.72
C ALA A 44 8.81 -11.60 -0.47
N VAL A 45 8.01 -11.46 0.58
CA VAL A 45 6.97 -12.43 0.94
C VAL A 45 5.71 -12.23 0.12
N TYR A 46 5.23 -10.98 -0.05
CA TYR A 46 4.03 -10.71 -0.84
C TYR A 46 4.29 -10.87 -2.33
N SER A 47 3.55 -11.79 -3.00
CA SER A 47 3.79 -12.17 -4.40
C SER A 47 2.54 -12.16 -5.28
N GLY A 48 1.44 -11.58 -4.81
CA GLY A 48 0.20 -11.45 -5.58
C GLY A 48 0.29 -10.43 -6.73
N VAL A 49 -0.79 -10.28 -7.49
CA VAL A 49 -0.86 -9.49 -8.73
C VAL A 49 -0.35 -8.07 -8.58
N LEU A 50 -0.73 -7.37 -7.50
CA LEU A 50 -0.25 -6.02 -7.20
C LEU A 50 1.28 -5.99 -7.08
N TYR A 51 1.85 -6.92 -6.30
CA TYR A 51 3.29 -6.97 -6.04
C TYR A 51 4.09 -7.41 -7.27
N LYS A 52 3.53 -8.27 -8.12
CA LYS A 52 4.12 -8.59 -9.44
C LYS A 52 4.15 -7.37 -10.36
N ALA A 53 3.09 -6.56 -10.36
CA ALA A 53 3.02 -5.34 -11.16
C ALA A 53 3.91 -4.22 -10.62
N LEU A 54 4.06 -4.11 -9.28
CA LEU A 54 5.03 -3.23 -8.64
C LEU A 54 6.47 -3.62 -9.00
N ASP A 55 6.74 -4.93 -9.10
CA ASP A 55 8.04 -5.50 -9.51
C ASP A 55 9.22 -4.88 -8.74
N TYR A 56 9.13 -4.93 -7.41
CA TYR A 56 10.11 -4.36 -6.48
C TYR A 56 11.57 -4.79 -6.75
N PRO A 57 11.87 -6.07 -7.14
CA PRO A 57 13.24 -6.50 -7.39
C PRO A 57 13.96 -5.65 -8.45
N THR A 58 13.24 -5.19 -9.50
CA THR A 58 13.82 -4.44 -10.62
C THR A 58 13.90 -2.92 -10.40
N LEU A 59 13.43 -2.43 -9.24
CA LEU A 59 13.56 -1.01 -8.90
C LEU A 59 15.02 -0.62 -8.68
N SER A 60 15.38 0.59 -9.09
CA SER A 60 16.68 1.19 -8.78
C SER A 60 16.89 1.35 -7.27
N ALA A 61 18.13 1.53 -6.82
CA ALA A 61 18.44 1.76 -5.42
C ALA A 61 17.70 2.98 -4.86
N SER A 62 17.58 4.06 -5.64
CA SER A 62 16.85 5.27 -5.24
C SER A 62 15.34 5.03 -5.10
N ALA A 63 14.74 4.25 -6.03
CA ALA A 63 13.33 3.89 -5.97
C ALA A 63 13.04 2.94 -4.79
N LYS A 64 13.95 2.00 -4.48
CA LYS A 64 13.85 1.16 -3.27
C LYS A 64 13.94 1.97 -1.98
N ALA A 65 14.87 2.94 -1.92
CA ALA A 65 14.98 3.84 -0.77
C ALA A 65 13.70 4.71 -0.61
N ARG A 66 13.11 5.17 -1.72
CA ARG A 66 11.81 5.86 -1.70
C ARG A 66 10.69 4.94 -1.24
N CYS A 67 10.65 3.70 -1.73
CA CYS A 67 9.69 2.68 -1.30
C CYS A 67 9.73 2.49 0.22
N GLU A 68 10.91 2.31 0.80
CA GLU A 68 11.10 2.14 2.24
C GLU A 68 10.57 3.33 3.05
N LYS A 69 10.73 4.55 2.53
CA LYS A 69 10.28 5.79 3.21
C LYS A 69 8.80 6.11 3.00
N SER A 70 8.18 5.61 1.94
CA SER A 70 6.84 6.06 1.53
C SER A 70 5.79 4.96 1.55
N VAL A 71 6.15 3.67 1.60
CA VAL A 71 5.18 2.59 1.52
C VAL A 71 4.91 1.98 2.88
N VAL A 72 3.62 1.82 3.18
CA VAL A 72 3.14 1.02 4.32
C VAL A 72 2.17 -0.04 3.81
N ILE A 73 2.40 -1.27 4.24
CA ILE A 73 1.56 -2.43 3.89
C ILE A 73 0.68 -2.77 5.09
N ILE A 74 -0.63 -2.77 4.90
CA ILE A 74 -1.57 -3.16 5.96
C ILE A 74 -1.76 -4.66 5.93
N SER A 75 -1.13 -5.35 6.87
CA SER A 75 -1.14 -6.80 7.00
C SER A 75 -2.34 -7.30 7.81
N ALA A 76 -2.84 -8.51 7.47
CA ALA A 76 -3.88 -9.18 8.25
C ALA A 76 -3.37 -9.75 9.59
N LYS A 77 -2.06 -9.98 9.71
CA LYS A 77 -1.43 -10.60 10.89
C LYS A 77 -0.56 -9.61 11.67
N TYR A 78 0.17 -8.76 10.97
CA TYR A 78 1.23 -7.94 11.58
C TYR A 78 0.86 -6.45 11.72
N GLY A 79 -0.34 -6.04 11.32
CA GLY A 79 -0.74 -4.62 11.33
C GLY A 79 -0.10 -3.83 10.20
N ALA A 80 0.48 -2.67 10.48
CA ALA A 80 1.15 -1.83 9.49
C ALA A 80 2.64 -2.19 9.40
N LEU A 81 3.12 -2.51 8.20
CA LEU A 81 4.48 -2.97 7.90
C LEU A 81 5.20 -2.01 6.97
N SER A 82 6.48 -1.80 7.23
CA SER A 82 7.42 -1.26 6.25
C SER A 82 7.82 -2.32 5.23
N PRO A 83 8.31 -1.96 4.04
CA PRO A 83 8.77 -2.91 3.02
C PRO A 83 9.82 -3.92 3.50
N SER A 84 10.72 -3.50 4.38
CA SER A 84 11.82 -4.30 4.93
C SER A 84 11.46 -5.09 6.19
N ASP A 85 10.29 -4.85 6.80
CA ASP A 85 9.85 -5.57 8.00
C ASP A 85 9.86 -7.08 7.73
N ARG A 86 10.48 -7.84 8.63
CA ARG A 86 10.64 -9.28 8.47
C ARG A 86 9.40 -10.01 8.92
N ILE A 87 8.78 -10.75 8.01
CA ILE A 87 7.57 -11.52 8.25
C ILE A 87 7.73 -12.97 7.79
N GLU A 88 6.96 -13.84 8.37
CA GLU A 88 6.81 -15.22 7.93
C GLU A 88 5.61 -15.38 7.01
N PHE A 89 5.58 -16.48 6.27
CA PHE A 89 4.38 -16.91 5.55
C PHE A 89 3.19 -17.08 6.50
N TYR A 90 2.03 -16.58 6.08
CA TYR A 90 0.79 -16.71 6.84
C TYR A 90 -0.43 -16.77 5.91
N LYS A 91 -1.54 -17.31 6.41
CA LYS A 91 -2.82 -17.46 5.66
C LYS A 91 -3.99 -16.70 6.29
N GLU A 92 -3.77 -16.02 7.41
CA GLU A 92 -4.81 -15.32 8.15
C GLU A 92 -5.53 -14.29 7.28
N LYS A 93 -6.86 -14.27 7.41
CA LYS A 93 -7.72 -13.23 6.86
C LYS A 93 -7.79 -12.06 7.82
N ILE A 94 -7.99 -10.85 7.29
CA ILE A 94 -8.07 -9.66 8.11
C ILE A 94 -9.30 -9.70 9.03
N ASN A 95 -9.08 -9.43 10.31
CA ASN A 95 -10.11 -9.01 11.25
C ASN A 95 -9.93 -7.50 11.46
N SER A 96 -10.74 -6.70 10.77
CA SER A 96 -10.59 -5.25 10.77
C SER A 96 -10.82 -4.63 12.15
N VAL A 97 -11.68 -5.21 12.97
CA VAL A 97 -11.94 -4.75 14.35
C VAL A 97 -10.70 -4.94 15.22
N ALA A 98 -10.13 -6.14 15.21
CA ALA A 98 -8.94 -6.46 16.01
C ALA A 98 -7.69 -5.72 15.51
N MET A 99 -7.55 -5.49 14.20
CA MET A 99 -6.38 -4.83 13.61
C MET A 99 -6.42 -3.31 13.70
N ARG A 100 -7.61 -2.69 13.81
CA ARG A 100 -7.76 -1.23 13.85
C ARG A 100 -6.87 -0.56 14.89
N PRO A 101 -6.92 -0.89 16.19
CA PRO A 101 -6.09 -0.20 17.20
C PRO A 101 -4.60 -0.37 16.96
N ILE A 102 -4.17 -1.51 16.39
CA ILE A 102 -2.76 -1.77 16.09
C ILE A 102 -2.29 -0.88 14.95
N VAL A 103 -3.07 -0.77 13.87
CA VAL A 103 -2.77 0.05 12.71
C VAL A 103 -2.85 1.53 13.05
N GLU A 104 -3.88 1.97 13.78
CA GLU A 104 -4.04 3.35 14.24
C GLU A 104 -2.86 3.80 15.08
N LYS A 105 -2.45 3.01 16.07
CA LYS A 105 -1.28 3.32 16.90
C LYS A 105 -0.02 3.49 16.07
N LYS A 106 0.21 2.62 15.09
CA LYS A 106 1.40 2.70 14.24
C LYS A 106 1.34 3.87 13.28
N LEU A 107 0.17 4.17 12.70
CA LEU A 107 -0.01 5.27 11.76
C LEU A 107 -0.17 6.65 12.43
N ALA A 108 -0.51 6.73 13.70
CA ALA A 108 -0.64 8.00 14.43
C ALA A 108 0.65 8.85 14.44
N GLY A 109 1.81 8.20 14.31
CA GLY A 109 3.11 8.87 14.21
C GLY A 109 3.49 9.37 12.81
N TYR A 110 2.73 8.99 11.79
CA TYR A 110 3.02 9.38 10.42
C TYR A 110 2.39 10.72 10.10
N LYS A 111 3.20 11.72 9.80
CA LYS A 111 2.76 13.01 9.27
C LYS A 111 3.04 13.04 7.78
N HIS A 112 1.98 13.02 6.97
CA HIS A 112 2.09 13.08 5.52
C HIS A 112 1.18 14.16 4.98
N ASP A 113 1.71 14.92 4.02
CA ASP A 113 0.95 15.96 3.31
C ASP A 113 0.07 15.34 2.22
N LEU A 114 0.41 14.11 1.78
CA LEU A 114 -0.27 13.39 0.70
C LEU A 114 -0.29 11.88 0.97
N ILE A 115 -1.46 11.27 0.87
CA ILE A 115 -1.67 9.82 1.02
C ILE A 115 -2.21 9.24 -0.27
N VAL A 116 -1.56 8.21 -0.80
CA VAL A 116 -2.03 7.43 -1.96
C VAL A 116 -2.59 6.11 -1.45
N ASP A 117 -3.92 5.96 -1.49
CA ASP A 117 -4.58 4.77 -0.98
C ASP A 117 -4.84 3.72 -2.07
N CYS A 118 -3.97 2.73 -2.14
CA CYS A 118 -4.06 1.56 -3.02
C CYS A 118 -4.74 0.35 -2.36
N ARG A 119 -5.31 0.48 -1.16
CA ARG A 119 -5.98 -0.62 -0.45
C ARG A 119 -7.31 -0.99 -1.10
N SER A 120 -7.77 -2.22 -0.88
CA SER A 120 -9.15 -2.60 -1.14
C SER A 120 -10.07 -2.11 -0.02
N SER A 121 -11.38 -2.05 -0.26
CA SER A 121 -12.38 -1.63 0.73
C SER A 121 -12.26 -2.37 2.06
N THR A 122 -11.98 -3.68 2.02
CA THR A 122 -11.75 -4.50 3.22
C THR A 122 -10.62 -3.98 4.08
N TYR A 123 -9.53 -3.51 3.47
CA TYR A 123 -8.36 -2.97 4.20
C TYR A 123 -8.51 -1.47 4.50
N GLN A 124 -9.32 -0.74 3.74
CA GLN A 124 -9.71 0.63 4.08
C GLN A 124 -10.52 0.68 5.38
N ALA A 125 -11.36 -0.32 5.64
CA ALA A 125 -12.15 -0.44 6.87
C ALA A 125 -11.30 -0.61 8.15
N VAL A 126 -10.01 -0.97 8.03
CA VAL A 126 -9.09 -1.10 9.18
C VAL A 126 -8.65 0.27 9.70
N TRP A 127 -8.42 1.21 8.79
CA TRP A 127 -8.00 2.58 9.12
C TRP A 127 -8.48 3.54 8.05
N SER A 128 -9.27 4.52 8.46
CA SER A 128 -9.76 5.58 7.58
C SER A 128 -8.69 6.66 7.44
N ALA A 129 -8.13 6.79 6.25
CA ALA A 129 -7.19 7.86 5.96
C ALA A 129 -7.91 9.22 5.93
N PRO A 130 -7.27 10.32 6.36
CA PRO A 130 -7.84 11.66 6.27
C PRO A 130 -8.21 12.01 4.83
N ALA A 131 -9.47 12.39 4.59
CA ALA A 131 -10.01 12.55 3.24
C ALA A 131 -9.37 13.70 2.45
N ASP A 132 -9.02 14.77 3.13
CA ASP A 132 -8.47 16.02 2.57
C ASP A 132 -7.10 15.83 1.90
N VAL A 133 -6.28 14.93 2.43
CA VAL A 133 -4.92 14.65 1.94
C VAL A 133 -4.80 13.30 1.23
N THR A 134 -5.90 12.58 1.02
CA THR A 134 -5.89 11.23 0.46
C THR A 134 -6.37 11.21 -0.99
N VAL A 135 -5.63 10.48 -1.84
CA VAL A 135 -6.02 10.11 -3.19
C VAL A 135 -6.26 8.60 -3.25
N ALA A 136 -7.52 8.20 -3.37
CA ALA A 136 -7.91 6.81 -3.51
C ALA A 136 -7.71 6.35 -4.97
N ILE A 137 -6.95 5.29 -5.19
CA ILE A 137 -6.72 4.71 -6.51
C ILE A 137 -7.84 3.72 -6.85
N ARG A 138 -8.61 4.06 -7.87
CA ARG A 138 -9.61 3.19 -8.48
C ARG A 138 -9.15 2.77 -9.87
N ALA A 139 -9.51 1.56 -10.27
CA ALA A 139 -9.24 1.07 -11.60
C ALA A 139 -10.52 0.56 -12.23
N SER A 140 -10.77 0.96 -13.46
CA SER A 140 -11.80 0.45 -14.32
C SER A 140 -11.17 -0.03 -15.64
N THR A 141 -11.87 -0.85 -16.39
CA THR A 141 -11.53 -1.19 -17.77
C THR A 141 -12.76 -0.96 -18.62
N VAL A 142 -12.56 -0.78 -19.91
CA VAL A 142 -13.66 -0.65 -20.88
C VAL A 142 -13.91 -2.04 -21.48
N VAL A 143 -15.13 -2.56 -21.29
CA VAL A 143 -15.60 -3.81 -21.88
C VAL A 143 -16.91 -3.51 -22.62
N ASP A 144 -16.94 -3.75 -23.92
CA ASP A 144 -18.12 -3.47 -24.78
C ASP A 144 -18.59 -2.00 -24.73
N GLY A 145 -17.64 -1.06 -24.61
CA GLY A 145 -17.91 0.37 -24.51
C GLY A 145 -18.35 0.85 -23.11
N GLU A 146 -18.52 -0.03 -22.14
CA GLU A 146 -18.89 0.27 -20.78
C GLU A 146 -17.70 0.15 -19.81
N ARG A 147 -17.64 1.06 -18.81
CA ARG A 147 -16.65 0.97 -17.74
C ARG A 147 -17.07 -0.10 -16.72
N LYS A 148 -16.20 -1.08 -16.51
CA LYS A 148 -16.39 -2.18 -15.55
C LYS A 148 -15.20 -2.28 -14.61
N VAL A 149 -15.47 -2.60 -13.35
CA VAL A 149 -14.41 -2.86 -12.35
C VAL A 149 -14.10 -4.36 -12.37
N ILE A 150 -12.90 -4.72 -12.81
CA ILE A 150 -12.41 -6.09 -12.78
C ILE A 150 -11.36 -6.21 -11.68
N THR A 151 -11.62 -7.06 -10.69
CA THR A 151 -10.79 -7.19 -9.48
C THR A 151 -9.31 -7.46 -9.77
N HIS A 152 -9.01 -8.34 -10.72
CA HIS A 152 -7.63 -8.66 -11.09
C HIS A 152 -6.93 -7.45 -11.72
N MET A 153 -7.59 -6.74 -12.63
CA MET A 153 -7.08 -5.53 -13.26
C MET A 153 -6.86 -4.43 -12.22
N SER A 154 -7.80 -4.26 -11.28
CA SER A 154 -7.65 -3.30 -10.19
C SER A 154 -6.41 -3.57 -9.32
N LYS A 155 -6.09 -4.84 -9.03
CA LYS A 155 -4.86 -5.20 -8.30
C LYS A 155 -3.61 -4.87 -9.12
N LYS A 156 -3.60 -5.18 -10.42
CA LYS A 156 -2.50 -4.88 -11.34
C LYS A 156 -2.25 -3.37 -11.41
N THR A 157 -3.28 -2.59 -11.72
CA THR A 157 -3.20 -1.13 -11.86
C THR A 157 -2.67 -0.46 -10.60
N ARG A 158 -3.10 -0.87 -9.40
CA ARG A 158 -2.56 -0.33 -8.14
C ARG A 158 -1.05 -0.59 -7.98
N GLY A 159 -0.57 -1.75 -8.40
CA GLY A 159 0.87 -2.05 -8.43
C GLY A 159 1.62 -1.18 -9.43
N GLU A 160 1.07 -0.98 -10.63
CA GLU A 160 1.65 -0.13 -11.69
C GLU A 160 1.68 1.35 -11.27
N VAL A 161 0.61 1.86 -10.66
CA VAL A 161 0.56 3.22 -10.08
C VAL A 161 1.62 3.37 -9.00
N THR A 162 1.70 2.42 -8.06
CA THR A 162 2.74 2.44 -7.02
C THR A 162 4.13 2.50 -7.64
N ARG A 163 4.42 1.64 -8.62
CA ARG A 163 5.69 1.64 -9.34
C ARG A 163 5.97 2.99 -10.02
N ALA A 164 4.99 3.55 -10.73
CA ALA A 164 5.15 4.82 -11.44
C ALA A 164 5.53 5.96 -10.47
N LEU A 165 4.89 6.03 -9.31
CA LEU A 165 5.21 7.02 -8.27
C LEU A 165 6.60 6.81 -7.66
N LEU A 166 7.02 5.56 -7.46
CA LEU A 166 8.34 5.25 -6.92
C LEU A 166 9.49 5.57 -7.87
N VAL A 167 9.29 5.43 -9.18
CA VAL A 167 10.33 5.68 -10.21
C VAL A 167 10.24 7.08 -10.80
N SER A 168 9.23 7.89 -10.44
CA SER A 168 9.09 9.26 -10.94
C SER A 168 10.30 10.12 -10.60
N ARG A 169 10.59 11.13 -11.44
CA ARG A 169 11.72 12.06 -11.24
C ARG A 169 11.51 12.93 -9.99
N SER A 170 10.28 13.35 -9.74
CA SER A 170 9.88 14.14 -8.57
C SER A 170 9.03 13.31 -7.60
N ILE A 171 9.03 13.68 -6.33
CA ILE A 171 8.09 13.14 -5.34
C ILE A 171 6.83 14.01 -5.40
N PRO A 172 5.64 13.43 -5.68
CA PRO A 172 4.41 14.20 -5.71
C PRO A 172 4.09 14.78 -4.33
N LYS A 173 3.54 15.99 -4.34
CA LYS A 173 3.13 16.74 -3.13
C LYS A 173 1.63 17.03 -3.14
N THR A 174 0.99 16.98 -4.30
CA THR A 174 -0.42 17.27 -4.49
C THR A 174 -1.11 16.15 -5.27
N PRO A 175 -2.44 16.04 -5.20
CA PRO A 175 -3.22 15.12 -6.03
C PRO A 175 -2.99 15.33 -7.54
N GLU A 176 -2.80 16.58 -7.96
CA GLU A 176 -2.53 16.95 -9.35
C GLU A 176 -1.16 16.44 -9.82
N ASP A 177 -0.15 16.43 -8.93
CA ASP A 177 1.17 15.85 -9.25
C ASP A 177 1.05 14.34 -9.50
N ILE A 178 0.20 13.63 -8.72
CA ILE A 178 -0.08 12.20 -8.95
C ILE A 178 -0.75 12.02 -10.29
N TYR A 179 -1.77 12.81 -10.59
CA TYR A 179 -2.46 12.78 -11.88
C TYR A 179 -1.48 13.01 -13.04
N ALA A 180 -0.62 14.02 -12.95
CA ALA A 180 0.36 14.33 -13.99
C ALA A 180 1.29 13.14 -14.26
N ILE A 181 1.82 12.50 -13.19
CA ILE A 181 2.72 11.33 -13.34
C ILE A 181 1.99 10.14 -13.96
N ILE A 182 0.75 9.88 -13.55
CA ILE A 182 0.01 8.68 -13.99
C ILE A 182 -0.54 8.88 -15.39
N SER A 183 -0.99 10.08 -15.75
CA SER A 183 -1.53 10.40 -17.08
C SER A 183 -0.50 10.28 -18.21
N GLU A 184 0.79 10.31 -17.91
CA GLU A 184 1.85 10.03 -18.91
C GLU A 184 1.77 8.60 -19.49
N LYS A 185 1.20 7.65 -18.74
CA LYS A 185 1.20 6.22 -19.12
C LYS A 185 -0.19 5.61 -19.24
N TYR A 186 -1.17 6.16 -18.53
CA TYR A 186 -2.50 5.57 -18.41
C TYR A 186 -3.58 6.65 -18.60
N PRO A 187 -4.63 6.37 -19.39
CA PRO A 187 -5.81 7.21 -19.36
C PRO A 187 -6.38 7.22 -17.95
N CYS A 188 -6.54 8.39 -17.36
CA CYS A 188 -7.03 8.54 -16.00
C CYS A 188 -7.81 9.84 -15.83
N ALA A 189 -8.60 9.91 -14.75
CA ALA A 189 -9.35 11.09 -14.35
C ALA A 189 -9.21 11.33 -12.86
N LEU A 190 -8.94 12.57 -12.47
CA LEU A 190 -8.86 12.98 -11.06
C LEU A 190 -10.17 13.68 -10.68
N THR A 191 -10.83 13.20 -9.63
CA THR A 191 -12.03 13.78 -9.08
C THR A 191 -11.75 14.36 -7.69
N PRO A 192 -12.11 15.63 -7.42
CA PRO A 192 -11.88 16.27 -6.14
C PRO A 192 -12.71 15.64 -5.01
N PRO A 193 -12.34 15.87 -3.74
CA PRO A 193 -13.07 15.37 -2.59
C PRO A 193 -14.49 15.93 -2.56
N LYS A 194 -15.45 15.08 -2.17
CA LYS A 194 -16.85 15.47 -2.05
C LYS A 194 -17.52 14.69 -0.92
N ASP A 195 -18.36 15.36 -0.13
CA ASP A 195 -19.18 14.74 0.92
C ASP A 195 -18.37 13.86 1.90
N GLY A 196 -17.17 14.33 2.30
CA GLY A 196 -16.27 13.59 3.20
C GLY A 196 -15.50 12.44 2.55
N ASN A 197 -15.67 12.22 1.25
CA ASN A 197 -14.87 11.25 0.49
C ASN A 197 -13.55 11.87 0.03
N PRO A 198 -12.48 11.09 -0.09
CA PRO A 198 -11.18 11.56 -0.57
C PRO A 198 -11.19 11.92 -2.07
N TRP A 199 -10.08 12.48 -2.53
CA TRP A 199 -9.78 12.53 -3.95
C TRP A 199 -9.84 11.13 -4.55
N VAL A 200 -10.27 11.02 -5.79
CA VAL A 200 -10.30 9.75 -6.52
C VAL A 200 -9.51 9.90 -7.81
N LEU A 201 -8.45 9.11 -7.97
CA LEU A 201 -7.81 8.91 -9.26
C LEU A 201 -8.34 7.60 -9.87
N GLU A 202 -9.21 7.73 -10.86
CA GLU A 202 -9.69 6.61 -11.65
C GLU A 202 -8.73 6.36 -12.81
N VAL A 203 -8.12 5.19 -12.85
CA VAL A 203 -7.19 4.77 -13.90
C VAL A 203 -7.87 3.73 -14.78
N ILE A 204 -7.87 3.97 -16.09
CA ILE A 204 -8.43 3.04 -17.07
C ILE A 204 -7.34 2.03 -17.42
N ALA A 205 -7.53 0.78 -16.98
CA ALA A 205 -6.62 -0.33 -17.30
C ALA A 205 -6.74 -0.69 -18.79
N VAL A 206 -5.62 -0.76 -19.45
CA VAL A 206 -5.47 -1.14 -20.86
C VAL A 206 -5.01 -2.59 -20.94
#